data_c8914f36d1c62162479087e061f6d9ed
#
_entry.id   c8914f36d1c62162479087e061f6d9ed
#
_cell.length_a   1.000
_cell.length_b   1.000
_cell.length_c   1.000
_cell.angle_alpha   90.00
_cell.angle_beta   90.00
_cell.angle_gamma   90.00
#
_symmetry.space_group_name_H-M   'P 1'
#
loop_
_entity.id
_entity.type
_entity.pdbx_description
1 polymer ?
#
loop_
_entity_poly.entity_id
_entity_poly.type
_entity_poly.pdbx_seq_one_letter_code
_entity_poly.pdbx_strand_id
1 'polypeptide(L)'
;MAKILRFNEEARRALEAGVNKLADAVKVTLGPKGRNVVLDKKFGAPTITNDGVSVAKEVELEDPFENMGAQLVKEVATKTNDVAGDGTTTATVLAQAMVTHGMRNVAAGANPMALKRGIEKAVGAVVESLKSQAKEVDDKSDIASVATISAGDATIGKVIADAIDKVGKDGVVTVEESNTFGIELDFTEGMQFDKGYLSPYFVTDQDRQEAVLEDAYILFYSSKITTVQSMLPVLESVMKTGKQLVIIAEDVEGEALATLVVNKIRGTFNSTAVKAPGFGDRRKAMLQDMAVLTGGQVISEEVGLKLENVTLDLLGRAKRIIITKETTTIVDGAGDKNEVKGRISQIKTEIDNTDSDWDREKLQERLAKLAGGVAVIKVGAATEVELKEKKHRIEDAVSATRAAIEEGVVAGGGTALVRSRESVLKVIKGLEGDEATGARSVYDSLTAPARAIADNAGLEGAVAVQQVEAAKGSVGLNAATGEYVDLVKAGIIDPAKVTRAALQNAASIAALVITIECLVADKPEKPGAAPAGGGGMPGGGMGMM
;
A
#
# COMPACT_ATOMS: atom_id res chain seq x y z
N MET A 1 -6.22 33.49 -4.88
CA MET A 1 -5.53 33.37 -6.20
C MET A 1 -6.56 33.33 -7.32
N ALA A 2 -6.24 33.90 -8.51
CA ALA A 2 -7.11 33.82 -9.69
C ALA A 2 -7.08 32.37 -10.23
N LYS A 3 -8.21 31.91 -10.77
CA LYS A 3 -8.33 30.59 -11.38
C LYS A 3 -8.34 30.68 -12.90
N ILE A 4 -7.81 29.65 -13.55
CA ILE A 4 -7.94 29.44 -15.00
C ILE A 4 -8.89 28.28 -15.20
N LEU A 5 -9.82 28.40 -16.12
CA LEU A 5 -10.80 27.37 -16.42
C LEU A 5 -10.58 26.88 -17.85
N ARG A 6 -10.70 25.55 -18.03
CA ARG A 6 -10.83 24.90 -19.33
C ARG A 6 -12.12 24.09 -19.38
N PHE A 7 -12.76 24.06 -20.52
CA PHE A 7 -14.07 23.40 -20.67
C PHE A 7 -14.06 22.43 -21.85
N ASN A 8 -15.06 21.59 -21.88
CA ASN A 8 -15.39 20.70 -22.98
C ASN A 8 -14.19 19.84 -23.44
N GLU A 9 -13.97 19.80 -24.75
CA GLU A 9 -12.94 18.97 -25.37
C GLU A 9 -11.51 19.38 -24.97
N GLU A 10 -11.24 20.66 -24.75
CA GLU A 10 -9.93 21.15 -24.33
C GLU A 10 -9.58 20.59 -22.93
N ALA A 11 -10.54 20.57 -22.01
CA ALA A 11 -10.38 19.99 -20.69
C ALA A 11 -10.10 18.48 -20.77
N ARG A 12 -10.91 17.77 -21.56
CA ARG A 12 -10.76 16.32 -21.74
C ARG A 12 -9.43 15.92 -22.36
N ARG A 13 -8.99 16.63 -23.40
CA ARG A 13 -7.69 16.38 -24.05
C ARG A 13 -6.51 16.60 -23.10
N ALA A 14 -6.56 17.65 -22.29
CA ALA A 14 -5.51 17.90 -21.31
C ALA A 14 -5.43 16.77 -20.26
N LEU A 15 -6.58 16.34 -19.74
CA LEU A 15 -6.63 15.19 -18.80
C LEU A 15 -6.07 13.91 -19.43
N GLU A 16 -6.52 13.56 -20.65
CA GLU A 16 -6.06 12.37 -21.36
C GLU A 16 -4.55 12.41 -21.63
N ALA A 17 -4.02 13.57 -22.00
CA ALA A 17 -2.59 13.76 -22.20
C ALA A 17 -1.80 13.50 -20.89
N GLY A 18 -2.29 14.01 -19.77
CA GLY A 18 -1.68 13.77 -18.46
C GLY A 18 -1.72 12.30 -18.04
N VAL A 19 -2.88 11.64 -18.21
CA VAL A 19 -3.04 10.21 -17.99
C VAL A 19 -2.03 9.40 -18.81
N ASN A 20 -1.91 9.73 -20.11
CA ASN A 20 -1.01 9.02 -21.01
C ASN A 20 0.46 9.22 -20.64
N LYS A 21 0.89 10.44 -20.32
CA LYS A 21 2.29 10.73 -19.95
C LYS A 21 2.73 9.92 -18.71
N LEU A 22 1.90 9.88 -17.69
CA LEU A 22 2.21 9.08 -16.50
C LEU A 22 2.16 7.57 -16.79
N ALA A 23 1.10 7.10 -17.44
CA ALA A 23 0.94 5.69 -17.73
C ALA A 23 2.03 5.15 -18.67
N ASP A 24 2.48 5.95 -19.64
CA ASP A 24 3.57 5.58 -20.55
C ASP A 24 4.93 5.46 -19.82
N ALA A 25 5.16 6.26 -18.78
CA ALA A 25 6.34 6.13 -17.94
C ALA A 25 6.29 4.86 -17.05
N VAL A 26 5.11 4.52 -16.55
CA VAL A 26 4.93 3.37 -15.65
C VAL A 26 4.88 2.04 -16.41
N LYS A 27 4.18 1.96 -17.56
CA LYS A 27 3.94 0.70 -18.29
C LYS A 27 5.19 -0.02 -18.78
N VAL A 28 6.33 0.70 -18.92
CA VAL A 28 7.61 0.10 -19.36
C VAL A 28 8.16 -0.89 -18.34
N THR A 29 7.70 -0.84 -17.10
CA THR A 29 8.13 -1.73 -16.02
C THR A 29 7.37 -3.07 -15.99
N LEU A 30 6.27 -3.21 -16.77
CA LEU A 30 5.35 -4.34 -16.65
C LEU A 30 5.91 -5.63 -17.27
N GLY A 31 5.81 -6.72 -16.50
CA GLY A 31 6.12 -8.09 -16.94
C GLY A 31 7.59 -8.47 -16.76
N PRO A 32 7.95 -9.76 -17.08
CA PRO A 32 9.26 -10.31 -16.79
C PRO A 32 10.41 -9.69 -17.61
N LYS A 33 10.11 -8.96 -18.68
CA LYS A 33 11.08 -8.18 -19.47
C LYS A 33 10.82 -6.67 -19.35
N GLY A 34 10.09 -6.26 -18.32
CA GLY A 34 9.94 -4.87 -17.91
C GLY A 34 11.30 -4.24 -17.57
N ARG A 35 11.39 -2.92 -17.74
CA ARG A 35 12.65 -2.17 -17.54
C ARG A 35 12.51 -1.24 -16.36
N ASN A 36 13.64 -0.91 -15.75
CA ASN A 36 13.71 0.07 -14.69
C ASN A 36 13.54 1.49 -15.22
N VAL A 37 13.00 2.35 -14.38
CA VAL A 37 12.91 3.80 -14.56
C VAL A 37 13.90 4.46 -13.62
N VAL A 38 14.55 5.52 -14.07
CA VAL A 38 15.45 6.33 -13.23
C VAL A 38 14.70 7.59 -12.80
N LEU A 39 14.61 7.78 -11.49
CA LEU A 39 13.95 8.92 -10.87
C LEU A 39 15.00 9.88 -10.33
N ASP A 40 14.94 11.14 -10.74
CA ASP A 40 15.80 12.20 -10.22
C ASP A 40 15.44 12.53 -8.77
N LYS A 41 16.43 12.77 -7.95
CA LYS A 41 16.25 13.21 -6.55
C LYS A 41 16.90 14.57 -6.36
N LYS A 42 16.19 15.51 -5.73
CA LYS A 42 16.73 16.85 -5.41
C LYS A 42 17.99 16.78 -4.52
N PHE A 43 18.10 15.73 -3.71
CA PHE A 43 19.24 15.45 -2.84
C PHE A 43 19.58 13.95 -2.89
N GLY A 44 20.87 13.63 -3.03
CA GLY A 44 21.35 12.25 -3.09
C GLY A 44 21.48 11.70 -4.52
N ALA A 45 21.65 10.38 -4.63
CA ALA A 45 21.73 9.68 -5.90
C ALA A 45 20.33 9.46 -6.51
N PRO A 46 20.22 9.42 -7.86
CA PRO A 46 18.98 9.03 -8.52
C PRO A 46 18.51 7.65 -8.04
N THR A 47 17.21 7.47 -7.93
CA THR A 47 16.60 6.16 -7.59
C THR A 47 16.33 5.39 -8.87
N ILE A 48 16.74 4.11 -8.91
CA ILE A 48 16.41 3.18 -9.98
C ILE A 48 15.37 2.21 -9.44
N THR A 49 14.23 2.11 -10.12
CA THR A 49 13.11 1.27 -9.68
C THR A 49 12.30 0.75 -10.86
N ASN A 50 11.64 -0.38 -10.67
CA ASN A 50 10.58 -0.91 -11.53
C ASN A 50 9.22 -0.91 -10.83
N ASP A 51 9.14 -0.44 -9.60
CA ASP A 51 7.89 -0.30 -8.88
C ASP A 51 7.03 0.82 -9.47
N GLY A 52 5.83 0.44 -9.94
CA GLY A 52 4.91 1.35 -10.60
C GLY A 52 4.38 2.47 -9.72
N VAL A 53 4.17 2.25 -8.42
CA VAL A 53 3.70 3.29 -7.51
C VAL A 53 4.80 4.33 -7.22
N SER A 54 6.04 3.90 -7.05
CA SER A 54 7.19 4.79 -6.88
C SER A 54 7.38 5.68 -8.10
N VAL A 55 7.30 5.11 -9.32
CA VAL A 55 7.35 5.90 -10.56
C VAL A 55 6.19 6.88 -10.63
N ALA A 56 4.97 6.44 -10.36
CA ALA A 56 3.78 7.29 -10.43
C ALA A 56 3.82 8.46 -9.44
N LYS A 57 4.33 8.25 -8.23
CA LYS A 57 4.45 9.28 -7.18
C LYS A 57 5.37 10.43 -7.58
N GLU A 58 6.44 10.16 -8.32
CA GLU A 58 7.44 11.17 -8.72
C GLU A 58 7.04 11.95 -9.98
N VAL A 59 6.03 11.49 -10.75
CA VAL A 59 5.61 12.20 -11.97
C VAL A 59 4.81 13.44 -11.62
N GLU A 60 5.37 14.60 -11.95
CA GLU A 60 4.72 15.92 -11.95
C GLU A 60 4.89 16.57 -13.31
N LEU A 61 3.80 17.12 -13.85
CA LEU A 61 3.81 17.74 -15.18
C LEU A 61 3.74 19.25 -15.06
N GLU A 62 4.42 19.95 -15.96
CA GLU A 62 4.51 21.42 -15.99
C GLU A 62 3.16 22.09 -16.28
N ASP A 63 2.35 21.53 -17.22
CA ASP A 63 1.00 22.02 -17.48
C ASP A 63 0.06 21.59 -16.36
N PRO A 64 -0.56 22.52 -15.61
CA PRO A 64 -1.39 22.18 -14.45
C PRO A 64 -2.63 21.35 -14.81
N PHE A 65 -3.15 21.46 -16.04
CA PHE A 65 -4.32 20.71 -16.49
C PHE A 65 -3.95 19.27 -16.88
N GLU A 66 -2.82 19.08 -17.55
CA GLU A 66 -2.27 17.75 -17.79
C GLU A 66 -1.87 17.08 -16.46
N ASN A 67 -1.28 17.86 -15.55
CA ASN A 67 -0.91 17.34 -14.22
C ASN A 67 -2.12 16.84 -13.43
N MET A 68 -3.30 17.44 -13.57
CA MET A 68 -4.54 16.90 -12.99
C MET A 68 -4.84 15.48 -13.48
N GLY A 69 -4.66 15.23 -14.79
CA GLY A 69 -4.81 13.88 -15.36
C GLY A 69 -3.79 12.89 -14.79
N ALA A 70 -2.53 13.29 -14.68
CA ALA A 70 -1.49 12.48 -14.07
C ALA A 70 -1.80 12.18 -12.60
N GLN A 71 -2.23 13.16 -11.79
CA GLN A 71 -2.58 12.97 -10.39
C GLN A 71 -3.76 12.00 -10.20
N LEU A 72 -4.74 11.97 -11.09
CA LEU A 72 -5.84 11.01 -11.04
C LEU A 72 -5.35 9.55 -11.25
N VAL A 73 -4.41 9.34 -12.17
CA VAL A 73 -3.81 7.99 -12.35
C VAL A 73 -2.84 7.64 -11.22
N LYS A 74 -2.13 8.62 -10.67
CA LYS A 74 -1.32 8.45 -9.45
C LYS A 74 -2.19 7.92 -8.29
N GLU A 75 -3.41 8.43 -8.14
CA GLU A 75 -4.37 7.92 -7.14
C GLU A 75 -4.76 6.46 -7.41
N VAL A 76 -4.93 6.04 -8.67
CA VAL A 76 -5.17 4.62 -9.03
C VAL A 76 -4.03 3.74 -8.54
N ALA A 77 -2.77 4.09 -8.82
CA ALA A 77 -1.60 3.33 -8.39
C ALA A 77 -1.51 3.27 -6.87
N THR A 78 -1.68 4.42 -6.19
CA THR A 78 -1.61 4.51 -4.72
C THR A 78 -2.69 3.66 -4.05
N LYS A 79 -3.96 3.77 -4.50
CA LYS A 79 -5.06 2.97 -3.94
C LYS A 79 -4.90 1.48 -4.17
N THR A 80 -4.33 1.08 -5.30
CA THR A 80 -4.06 -0.33 -5.58
C THR A 80 -2.97 -0.86 -4.65
N ASN A 81 -1.92 -0.07 -4.44
CA ASN A 81 -0.89 -0.40 -3.45
C ASN A 81 -1.46 -0.53 -2.03
N ASP A 82 -2.28 0.43 -1.58
CA ASP A 82 -2.90 0.42 -0.25
C ASP A 82 -3.75 -0.85 0.00
N VAL A 83 -4.45 -1.35 -1.02
CA VAL A 83 -5.38 -2.49 -0.90
C VAL A 83 -4.69 -3.84 -1.08
N ALA A 84 -3.75 -3.92 -2.01
CA ALA A 84 -3.19 -5.20 -2.45
C ALA A 84 -1.66 -5.30 -2.36
N GLY A 85 -0.98 -4.17 -2.16
CA GLY A 85 0.49 -4.08 -2.05
C GLY A 85 1.26 -4.40 -3.34
N ASP A 86 0.55 -4.65 -4.43
CA ASP A 86 1.10 -4.95 -5.76
C ASP A 86 0.07 -4.61 -6.85
N GLY A 87 0.44 -4.77 -8.14
CA GLY A 87 -0.46 -4.56 -9.29
C GLY A 87 -0.66 -3.10 -9.69
N THR A 88 0.15 -2.19 -9.20
CA THR A 88 0.08 -0.75 -9.45
C THR A 88 0.28 -0.40 -10.91
N THR A 89 1.20 -1.06 -11.59
CA THR A 89 1.44 -0.92 -13.04
C THR A 89 0.25 -1.44 -13.85
N THR A 90 -0.29 -2.61 -13.50
CA THR A 90 -1.49 -3.18 -14.14
C THR A 90 -2.68 -2.24 -14.02
N ALA A 91 -2.91 -1.68 -12.83
CA ALA A 91 -3.99 -0.72 -12.58
C ALA A 91 -3.83 0.56 -13.44
N THR A 92 -2.61 1.07 -13.54
CA THR A 92 -2.28 2.25 -14.36
C THR A 92 -2.55 2.00 -15.85
N VAL A 93 -2.15 0.84 -16.37
CA VAL A 93 -2.39 0.43 -17.78
C VAL A 93 -3.87 0.25 -18.07
N LEU A 94 -4.62 -0.36 -17.16
CA LEU A 94 -6.08 -0.49 -17.27
C LEU A 94 -6.78 0.88 -17.25
N ALA A 95 -6.37 1.77 -16.35
CA ALA A 95 -6.92 3.13 -16.27
C ALA A 95 -6.67 3.89 -17.57
N GLN A 96 -5.44 3.87 -18.11
CA GLN A 96 -5.11 4.46 -19.40
C GLN A 96 -6.02 3.96 -20.52
N ALA A 97 -6.16 2.64 -20.64
CA ALA A 97 -6.97 2.04 -21.67
C ALA A 97 -8.46 2.42 -21.54
N MET A 98 -9.03 2.38 -20.34
CA MET A 98 -10.42 2.74 -20.09
C MET A 98 -10.68 4.22 -20.33
N VAL A 99 -9.78 5.12 -19.93
CA VAL A 99 -9.88 6.56 -20.21
C VAL A 99 -9.84 6.81 -21.72
N THR A 100 -8.88 6.21 -22.44
CA THR A 100 -8.74 6.38 -23.88
C THR A 100 -9.99 5.90 -24.63
N HIS A 101 -10.51 4.72 -24.31
CA HIS A 101 -11.74 4.21 -24.94
C HIS A 101 -12.97 5.05 -24.55
N GLY A 102 -13.10 5.43 -23.28
CA GLY A 102 -14.19 6.25 -22.78
C GLY A 102 -14.22 7.63 -23.42
N MET A 103 -13.07 8.32 -23.45
CA MET A 103 -12.96 9.67 -24.03
C MET A 103 -13.27 9.70 -25.52
N ARG A 104 -12.85 8.68 -26.29
CA ARG A 104 -13.22 8.55 -27.71
C ARG A 104 -14.74 8.48 -27.91
N ASN A 105 -15.44 7.71 -27.05
CA ASN A 105 -16.90 7.60 -27.12
C ASN A 105 -17.59 8.91 -26.70
N VAL A 106 -17.08 9.61 -25.69
CA VAL A 106 -17.60 10.94 -25.29
C VAL A 106 -17.41 11.94 -26.43
N ALA A 107 -16.23 11.96 -27.09
CA ALA A 107 -15.97 12.81 -28.24
C ALA A 107 -16.88 12.49 -29.44
N ALA A 108 -17.32 11.23 -29.57
CA ALA A 108 -18.30 10.79 -30.56
C ALA A 108 -19.76 11.14 -30.18
N GLY A 109 -20.00 11.77 -29.04
CA GLY A 109 -21.32 12.23 -28.60
C GLY A 109 -22.07 11.30 -27.66
N ALA A 110 -21.43 10.23 -27.15
CA ALA A 110 -22.04 9.37 -26.16
C ALA A 110 -22.25 10.08 -24.81
N ASN A 111 -23.33 9.74 -24.11
CA ASN A 111 -23.62 10.30 -22.80
C ASN A 111 -22.64 9.76 -21.74
N PRO A 112 -21.81 10.62 -21.10
CA PRO A 112 -20.79 10.17 -20.15
C PRO A 112 -21.36 9.42 -18.95
N MET A 113 -22.54 9.82 -18.45
CA MET A 113 -23.19 9.18 -17.30
C MET A 113 -23.74 7.81 -17.65
N ALA A 114 -24.19 7.59 -18.89
CA ALA A 114 -24.59 6.27 -19.38
C ALA A 114 -23.36 5.37 -19.58
N LEU A 115 -22.27 5.90 -20.17
CA LEU A 115 -21.00 5.18 -20.28
C LEU A 115 -20.52 4.69 -18.89
N LYS A 116 -20.53 5.59 -17.88
CA LYS A 116 -20.16 5.26 -16.51
C LYS A 116 -20.95 4.07 -15.96
N ARG A 117 -22.29 4.07 -16.08
CA ARG A 117 -23.13 2.94 -15.62
C ARG A 117 -22.80 1.65 -16.35
N GLY A 118 -22.51 1.72 -17.66
CA GLY A 118 -22.06 0.57 -18.45
C GLY A 118 -20.73 0.01 -17.98
N ILE A 119 -19.76 0.88 -17.67
CA ILE A 119 -18.46 0.50 -17.09
C ILE A 119 -18.66 -0.21 -15.75
N GLU A 120 -19.45 0.36 -14.84
CA GLU A 120 -19.70 -0.21 -13.51
C GLU A 120 -20.31 -1.62 -13.59
N LYS A 121 -21.29 -1.82 -14.48
CA LYS A 121 -21.90 -3.14 -14.71
C LYS A 121 -20.91 -4.16 -15.27
N ALA A 122 -20.09 -3.75 -16.23
CA ALA A 122 -19.07 -4.61 -16.82
C ALA A 122 -17.99 -5.01 -15.82
N VAL A 123 -17.52 -4.07 -15.01
CA VAL A 123 -16.52 -4.33 -13.96
C VAL A 123 -17.05 -5.31 -12.93
N GLY A 124 -18.31 -5.17 -12.50
CA GLY A 124 -18.95 -6.15 -11.61
C GLY A 124 -18.91 -7.58 -12.18
N ALA A 125 -19.20 -7.74 -13.47
CA ALA A 125 -19.14 -9.05 -14.12
C ALA A 125 -17.71 -9.62 -14.24
N VAL A 126 -16.72 -8.76 -14.45
CA VAL A 126 -15.31 -9.20 -14.46
C VAL A 126 -14.86 -9.62 -13.06
N VAL A 127 -15.26 -8.89 -12.01
CA VAL A 127 -14.95 -9.25 -10.62
C VAL A 127 -15.49 -10.65 -10.28
N GLU A 128 -16.74 -10.94 -10.63
CA GLU A 128 -17.32 -12.28 -10.42
C GLU A 128 -16.62 -13.35 -11.28
N SER A 129 -16.22 -13.01 -12.50
CA SER A 129 -15.43 -13.91 -13.34
C SER A 129 -14.06 -14.22 -12.74
N LEU A 130 -13.34 -13.20 -12.19
CA LEU A 130 -12.04 -13.41 -11.53
C LEU A 130 -12.19 -14.30 -10.31
N LYS A 131 -13.20 -14.06 -9.45
CA LYS A 131 -13.50 -14.92 -8.31
C LYS A 131 -13.75 -16.37 -8.71
N SER A 132 -14.49 -16.60 -9.81
CA SER A 132 -14.77 -17.95 -10.32
C SER A 132 -13.55 -18.64 -10.92
N GLN A 133 -12.55 -17.91 -11.37
CA GLN A 133 -11.28 -18.43 -11.88
C GLN A 133 -10.25 -18.67 -10.77
N ALA A 134 -10.42 -18.04 -9.61
CA ALA A 134 -9.49 -18.12 -8.49
C ALA A 134 -9.38 -19.55 -7.95
N LYS A 135 -8.16 -19.97 -7.67
CA LYS A 135 -7.81 -21.21 -6.97
C LYS A 135 -7.19 -20.85 -5.64
N GLU A 136 -7.59 -21.55 -4.59
CA GLU A 136 -6.98 -21.38 -3.27
C GLU A 136 -5.48 -21.72 -3.30
N VAL A 137 -4.73 -21.04 -2.48
CA VAL A 137 -3.29 -21.28 -2.27
C VAL A 137 -3.15 -22.16 -1.04
N ASP A 138 -2.87 -23.45 -1.26
CA ASP A 138 -2.84 -24.44 -0.20
C ASP A 138 -1.43 -24.90 0.16
N ASP A 139 -0.51 -24.86 -0.78
CA ASP A 139 0.82 -25.40 -0.59
C ASP A 139 1.93 -24.34 -0.69
N LYS A 140 3.09 -24.71 -0.14
CA LYS A 140 4.30 -23.88 -0.13
C LYS A 140 4.82 -23.59 -1.54
N SER A 141 4.54 -24.44 -2.53
CA SER A 141 5.01 -24.26 -3.90
C SER A 141 4.25 -23.14 -4.61
N ASP A 142 2.94 -23.03 -4.35
CA ASP A 142 2.12 -21.94 -4.86
C ASP A 142 2.56 -20.60 -4.26
N ILE A 143 2.80 -20.57 -2.94
CA ILE A 143 3.34 -19.41 -2.22
C ILE A 143 4.68 -18.97 -2.85
N ALA A 144 5.60 -19.93 -3.07
CA ALA A 144 6.89 -19.65 -3.70
C ALA A 144 6.75 -19.13 -5.13
N SER A 145 5.77 -19.64 -5.90
CA SER A 145 5.50 -19.20 -7.27
C SER A 145 4.99 -17.76 -7.31
N VAL A 146 4.01 -17.40 -6.48
CA VAL A 146 3.52 -16.02 -6.37
C VAL A 146 4.65 -15.07 -6.00
N ALA A 147 5.40 -15.40 -4.94
CA ALA A 147 6.49 -14.55 -4.47
C ALA A 147 7.61 -14.43 -5.53
N THR A 148 7.91 -15.49 -6.27
CA THR A 148 8.88 -15.48 -7.38
C THR A 148 8.43 -14.57 -8.52
N ILE A 149 7.16 -14.62 -8.91
CA ILE A 149 6.63 -13.78 -9.98
C ILE A 149 6.68 -12.30 -9.57
N SER A 150 6.22 -11.97 -8.38
CA SER A 150 6.22 -10.58 -7.89
C SER A 150 7.64 -10.04 -7.69
N ALA A 151 8.53 -10.83 -7.08
CA ALA A 151 9.94 -10.42 -6.88
C ALA A 151 10.81 -10.50 -8.15
N GLY A 152 10.39 -11.23 -9.18
CA GLY A 152 11.24 -11.53 -10.35
C GLY A 152 12.48 -12.37 -10.03
N ASP A 153 12.52 -13.04 -8.85
CA ASP A 153 13.68 -13.80 -8.34
C ASP A 153 13.22 -15.02 -7.53
N ALA A 154 13.63 -16.21 -7.99
CA ALA A 154 13.27 -17.47 -7.33
C ALA A 154 13.90 -17.65 -5.95
N THR A 155 15.04 -17.02 -5.69
CA THR A 155 15.69 -17.06 -4.36
C THR A 155 14.85 -16.29 -3.35
N ILE A 156 14.38 -15.11 -3.71
CA ILE A 156 13.46 -14.29 -2.90
C ILE A 156 12.15 -15.05 -2.68
N GLY A 157 11.59 -15.62 -3.75
CA GLY A 157 10.35 -16.40 -3.66
C GLY A 157 10.43 -17.55 -2.66
N LYS A 158 11.55 -18.27 -2.65
CA LYS A 158 11.80 -19.35 -1.69
C LYS A 158 11.90 -18.84 -0.24
N VAL A 159 12.62 -17.75 0.00
CA VAL A 159 12.77 -17.17 1.34
C VAL A 159 11.42 -16.72 1.89
N ILE A 160 10.58 -16.08 1.07
CA ILE A 160 9.24 -15.66 1.47
C ILE A 160 8.36 -16.88 1.80
N ALA A 161 8.40 -17.93 0.96
CA ALA A 161 7.65 -19.15 1.21
C ALA A 161 8.12 -19.85 2.51
N ASP A 162 9.42 -19.90 2.78
CA ASP A 162 9.97 -20.44 4.02
C ASP A 162 9.55 -19.60 5.23
N ALA A 163 9.49 -18.28 5.09
CA ALA A 163 9.03 -17.37 6.13
C ALA A 163 7.55 -17.63 6.48
N ILE A 164 6.67 -17.65 5.49
CA ILE A 164 5.23 -17.85 5.68
C ILE A 164 4.92 -19.26 6.19
N ASP A 165 5.60 -20.29 5.69
CA ASP A 165 5.47 -21.67 6.16
C ASP A 165 5.79 -21.79 7.66
N LYS A 166 6.77 -21.03 8.16
CA LYS A 166 7.21 -21.05 9.55
C LYS A 166 6.29 -20.29 10.49
N VAL A 167 5.84 -19.08 10.10
CA VAL A 167 4.98 -18.23 10.95
C VAL A 167 3.48 -18.54 10.76
N GLY A 168 3.12 -19.29 9.72
CA GLY A 168 1.74 -19.58 9.34
C GLY A 168 1.12 -18.50 8.43
N LYS A 169 -0.07 -18.81 7.87
CA LYS A 169 -0.78 -17.93 6.93
C LYS A 169 -1.13 -16.56 7.54
N ASP A 170 -1.42 -16.52 8.84
CA ASP A 170 -1.74 -15.31 9.61
C ASP A 170 -0.51 -14.67 10.27
N GLY A 171 0.67 -15.25 10.08
CA GLY A 171 1.93 -14.79 10.64
C GLY A 171 2.43 -13.51 9.99
N VAL A 172 3.29 -12.79 10.69
CA VAL A 172 3.85 -11.52 10.24
C VAL A 172 5.20 -11.75 9.58
N VAL A 173 5.37 -11.19 8.38
CA VAL A 173 6.66 -11.14 7.68
C VAL A 173 7.03 -9.67 7.50
N THR A 174 8.24 -9.29 7.96
CA THR A 174 8.80 -7.94 7.82
C THR A 174 10.12 -7.99 7.07
N VAL A 175 10.51 -6.88 6.47
CA VAL A 175 11.77 -6.75 5.74
C VAL A 175 12.64 -5.71 6.43
N GLU A 176 13.88 -6.04 6.71
CA GLU A 176 14.86 -5.16 7.34
C GLU A 176 16.12 -5.03 6.49
N GLU A 177 16.75 -3.87 6.57
CA GLU A 177 18.06 -3.64 5.97
C GLU A 177 19.14 -4.30 6.82
N SER A 178 20.15 -4.89 6.16
CA SER A 178 21.28 -5.52 6.81
C SER A 178 22.60 -5.00 6.21
N ASN A 179 23.61 -4.96 7.04
CA ASN A 179 24.98 -4.64 6.61
C ASN A 179 25.72 -5.86 6.03
N THR A 180 25.08 -7.04 5.99
CA THR A 180 25.60 -8.26 5.38
C THR A 180 25.25 -8.32 3.90
N PHE A 181 25.90 -9.20 3.14
CA PHE A 181 25.53 -9.45 1.76
C PHE A 181 24.49 -10.59 1.69
N GLY A 182 23.51 -10.43 0.82
CA GLY A 182 22.51 -11.46 0.57
C GLY A 182 21.22 -11.26 1.34
N ILE A 183 20.48 -12.35 1.50
CA ILE A 183 19.18 -12.38 2.18
C ILE A 183 19.26 -13.42 3.29
N GLU A 184 18.93 -13.02 4.50
CA GLU A 184 18.86 -13.87 5.67
C GLU A 184 17.44 -13.87 6.23
N LEU A 185 17.01 -14.97 6.82
CA LEU A 185 15.70 -15.14 7.42
C LEU A 185 15.84 -15.43 8.91
N ASP A 186 15.38 -14.50 9.73
CA ASP A 186 15.33 -14.66 11.18
C ASP A 186 13.88 -14.77 11.67
N PHE A 187 13.71 -15.37 12.83
CA PHE A 187 12.42 -15.49 13.50
C PHE A 187 12.51 -14.92 14.90
N THR A 188 11.56 -14.03 15.24
CA THR A 188 11.53 -13.38 16.53
C THR A 188 10.11 -13.32 17.10
N GLU A 189 10.00 -13.03 18.39
CA GLU A 189 8.73 -12.78 19.04
C GLU A 189 8.18 -11.42 18.61
N GLY A 190 6.89 -11.34 18.35
CA GLY A 190 6.25 -10.12 17.88
C GLY A 190 4.79 -10.35 17.54
N MET A 191 4.08 -9.27 17.23
CA MET A 191 2.70 -9.35 16.76
C MET A 191 2.32 -8.12 15.90
N GLN A 192 1.29 -8.28 15.09
CA GLN A 192 0.68 -7.20 14.33
C GLN A 192 -0.81 -7.04 14.68
N PHE A 193 -1.31 -5.80 14.64
CA PHE A 193 -2.73 -5.50 14.79
C PHE A 193 -3.18 -4.37 13.86
N ASP A 194 -4.48 -4.34 13.56
CA ASP A 194 -5.09 -3.52 12.52
C ASP A 194 -5.48 -2.13 13.06
N LYS A 195 -4.49 -1.36 13.49
CA LYS A 195 -4.60 0.06 13.84
C LYS A 195 -3.29 0.74 13.51
N GLY A 196 -3.35 1.84 12.76
CA GLY A 196 -2.20 2.64 12.38
C GLY A 196 -2.05 3.91 13.21
N TYR A 197 -1.16 4.79 12.76
CA TYR A 197 -0.90 6.06 13.44
C TYR A 197 -2.10 7.01 13.40
N LEU A 198 -2.29 7.78 14.48
CA LEU A 198 -3.38 8.74 14.60
C LEU A 198 -3.15 10.04 13.80
N SER A 199 -1.92 10.28 13.35
CA SER A 199 -1.60 11.47 12.56
C SER A 199 -0.50 11.17 11.55
N PRO A 200 -0.63 11.62 10.29
CA PRO A 200 0.43 11.49 9.28
C PRO A 200 1.75 12.18 9.67
N TYR A 201 1.72 13.14 10.57
CA TYR A 201 2.92 13.82 11.07
C TYR A 201 3.83 12.92 11.92
N PHE A 202 3.37 11.76 12.33
CA PHE A 202 4.21 10.75 13.00
C PHE A 202 5.11 9.97 12.05
N VAL A 203 4.86 10.02 10.75
CA VAL A 203 5.64 9.33 9.73
C VAL A 203 7.11 9.70 9.80
N THR A 204 7.99 8.70 9.76
CA THR A 204 9.46 8.86 9.74
C THR A 204 10.02 8.53 8.36
N ASP A 205 9.40 7.59 7.66
CA ASP A 205 9.72 7.22 6.28
C ASP A 205 8.61 7.75 5.35
N GLN A 206 8.90 8.85 4.66
CA GLN A 206 7.93 9.53 3.79
C GLN A 206 7.65 8.74 2.50
N ASP A 207 8.61 7.97 2.01
CA ASP A 207 8.44 7.20 0.78
C ASP A 207 7.44 6.06 1.01
N ARG A 208 7.47 5.47 2.18
CA ARG A 208 6.60 4.35 2.59
C ARG A 208 5.38 4.77 3.40
N GLN A 209 5.32 6.00 3.84
CA GLN A 209 4.27 6.50 4.74
C GLN A 209 4.19 5.69 6.06
N GLU A 210 5.36 5.35 6.61
CA GLU A 210 5.50 4.57 7.85
C GLU A 210 6.17 5.37 8.96
N ALA A 211 5.76 5.10 10.20
CA ALA A 211 6.49 5.52 11.39
C ALA A 211 7.28 4.31 11.91
N VAL A 212 8.60 4.35 11.77
CA VAL A 212 9.50 3.32 12.27
C VAL A 212 10.21 3.86 13.52
N LEU A 213 10.08 3.12 14.63
CA LEU A 213 10.66 3.46 15.92
C LEU A 213 11.56 2.31 16.36
N GLU A 214 12.82 2.64 16.67
CA GLU A 214 13.84 1.69 17.12
C GLU A 214 14.04 1.80 18.63
N ASP A 215 14.17 0.66 19.32
CA ASP A 215 14.39 0.54 20.77
C ASP A 215 13.44 1.42 21.61
N ALA A 216 12.15 1.39 21.22
CA ALA A 216 11.15 2.29 21.76
C ALA A 216 10.51 1.76 23.05
N TYR A 217 10.12 2.69 23.93
CA TYR A 217 9.17 2.43 24.99
C TYR A 217 7.74 2.38 24.46
N ILE A 218 6.89 1.59 25.12
CA ILE A 218 5.47 1.45 24.77
C ILE A 218 4.63 1.71 26.02
N LEU A 219 3.75 2.70 25.92
CA LEU A 219 2.74 2.96 26.94
C LEU A 219 1.42 2.31 26.54
N PHE A 220 0.93 1.40 27.35
CA PHE A 220 -0.40 0.79 27.19
C PHE A 220 -1.39 1.44 28.14
N TYR A 221 -2.43 2.09 27.61
CA TYR A 221 -3.43 2.77 28.43
C TYR A 221 -4.84 2.32 28.03
N SER A 222 -5.63 1.89 29.02
CA SER A 222 -6.96 1.32 28.78
C SER A 222 -8.04 2.31 28.40
N SER A 223 -7.84 3.59 28.63
CA SER A 223 -8.81 4.68 28.44
C SER A 223 -8.30 5.72 27.42
N LYS A 224 -9.10 6.76 27.20
CA LYS A 224 -8.76 7.87 26.30
C LYS A 224 -7.79 8.85 26.96
N ILE A 225 -6.92 9.44 26.16
CA ILE A 225 -6.01 10.51 26.57
C ILE A 225 -6.39 11.78 25.80
N THR A 226 -6.90 12.78 26.51
CA THR A 226 -7.38 14.04 25.91
C THR A 226 -6.52 15.24 26.27
N THR A 227 -5.88 15.22 27.47
CA THR A 227 -5.04 16.30 27.97
C THR A 227 -3.60 15.84 28.11
N VAL A 228 -2.66 16.76 27.89
CA VAL A 228 -1.24 16.46 28.00
C VAL A 228 -0.79 16.34 29.47
N GLN A 229 -1.50 16.99 30.38
CA GLN A 229 -1.07 17.12 31.78
C GLN A 229 -0.90 15.78 32.48
N SER A 230 -1.81 14.82 32.24
CA SER A 230 -1.70 13.47 32.78
C SER A 230 -0.52 12.65 32.21
N MET A 231 -0.06 12.98 31.00
CA MET A 231 1.08 12.30 30.35
C MET A 231 2.44 12.95 30.67
N LEU A 232 2.49 14.20 31.14
CA LEU A 232 3.74 14.93 31.30
C LEU A 232 4.82 14.16 32.08
N PRO A 233 4.52 13.48 33.21
CA PRO A 233 5.55 12.76 33.96
C PRO A 233 6.19 11.62 33.16
N VAL A 234 5.39 10.86 32.39
CA VAL A 234 5.93 9.77 31.57
C VAL A 234 6.69 10.30 30.35
N LEU A 235 6.20 11.37 29.71
CA LEU A 235 6.92 12.00 28.60
C LEU A 235 8.28 12.52 29.02
N GLU A 236 8.36 13.22 30.15
CA GLU A 236 9.63 13.73 30.72
C GLU A 236 10.58 12.59 31.09
N SER A 237 10.04 11.50 31.64
CA SER A 237 10.84 10.34 32.04
C SER A 237 11.46 9.64 30.82
N VAL A 238 10.69 9.46 29.75
CA VAL A 238 11.19 8.87 28.50
C VAL A 238 12.16 9.81 27.79
N MET A 239 11.86 11.13 27.74
CA MET A 239 12.76 12.13 27.14
C MET A 239 14.15 12.10 27.77
N LYS A 240 14.25 11.95 29.10
CA LYS A 240 15.55 11.86 29.81
C LYS A 240 16.39 10.65 29.37
N THR A 241 15.76 9.61 28.85
CA THR A 241 16.47 8.42 28.34
C THR A 241 16.98 8.59 26.90
N GLY A 242 16.50 9.61 26.18
CA GLY A 242 16.80 9.81 24.76
C GLY A 242 16.11 8.83 23.82
N LYS A 243 15.21 7.96 24.34
CA LYS A 243 14.50 6.96 23.56
C LYS A 243 13.17 7.47 23.03
N GLN A 244 12.61 6.71 22.10
CA GLN A 244 11.33 6.98 21.45
C GLN A 244 10.17 6.38 22.26
N LEU A 245 8.94 6.88 22.06
CA LEU A 245 7.74 6.42 22.75
C LEU A 245 6.62 6.10 21.76
N VAL A 246 6.03 4.92 21.89
CA VAL A 246 4.74 4.59 21.27
C VAL A 246 3.66 4.59 22.35
N ILE A 247 2.56 5.26 22.09
CA ILE A 247 1.39 5.29 22.96
C ILE A 247 0.28 4.49 22.32
N ILE A 248 -0.13 3.41 22.95
CA ILE A 248 -1.26 2.58 22.54
C ILE A 248 -2.37 2.73 23.57
N ALA A 249 -3.38 3.51 23.23
CA ALA A 249 -4.49 3.85 24.11
C ALA A 249 -5.84 3.61 23.45
N GLU A 250 -6.94 3.64 24.21
CA GLU A 250 -8.28 3.61 23.61
C GLU A 250 -8.43 4.67 22.51
N ASP A 251 -7.98 5.88 22.79
CA ASP A 251 -7.82 6.98 21.83
C ASP A 251 -6.83 8.01 22.39
N VAL A 252 -6.19 8.77 21.49
CA VAL A 252 -5.42 9.96 21.87
C VAL A 252 -5.93 11.12 21.02
N GLU A 253 -6.56 12.09 21.63
CA GLU A 253 -7.27 13.17 20.94
C GLU A 253 -7.05 14.54 21.58
N GLY A 254 -7.54 15.60 20.95
CA GLY A 254 -7.50 16.95 21.49
C GLY A 254 -6.10 17.51 21.72
N GLU A 255 -5.89 18.11 22.89
CA GLU A 255 -4.62 18.74 23.30
C GLU A 255 -3.47 17.73 23.36
N ALA A 256 -3.74 16.51 23.82
CA ALA A 256 -2.74 15.46 23.94
C ALA A 256 -2.14 15.10 22.57
N LEU A 257 -2.96 14.82 21.57
CA LEU A 257 -2.51 14.51 20.22
C LEU A 257 -1.77 15.70 19.59
N ALA A 258 -2.32 16.92 19.71
CA ALA A 258 -1.71 18.11 19.15
C ALA A 258 -0.30 18.35 19.73
N THR A 259 -0.12 18.15 21.04
CA THR A 259 1.18 18.32 21.71
C THR A 259 2.20 17.30 21.23
N LEU A 260 1.82 16.02 21.08
CA LEU A 260 2.71 14.97 20.56
C LEU A 260 3.16 15.31 19.12
N VAL A 261 2.23 15.71 18.26
CA VAL A 261 2.50 16.12 16.88
C VAL A 261 3.45 17.32 16.81
N VAL A 262 3.21 18.37 17.59
CA VAL A 262 4.06 19.55 17.61
C VAL A 262 5.48 19.22 18.06
N ASN A 263 5.65 18.40 19.10
CA ASN A 263 6.96 17.98 19.58
C ASN A 263 7.70 17.10 18.54
N LYS A 264 6.97 16.23 17.84
CA LYS A 264 7.52 15.44 16.74
C LYS A 264 8.03 16.33 15.61
N ILE A 265 7.21 17.30 15.15
CA ILE A 265 7.59 18.24 14.08
C ILE A 265 8.80 19.09 14.47
N ARG A 266 8.88 19.51 15.73
CA ARG A 266 10.02 20.28 16.26
C ARG A 266 11.29 19.44 16.50
N GLY A 267 11.20 18.11 16.38
CA GLY A 267 12.30 17.20 16.69
C GLY A 267 12.70 17.15 18.18
N THR A 268 11.86 17.69 19.06
CA THR A 268 12.13 17.73 20.51
C THR A 268 11.85 16.41 21.19
N PHE A 269 10.86 15.65 20.70
CA PHE A 269 10.52 14.33 21.20
C PHE A 269 9.92 13.46 20.11
N ASN A 270 10.51 12.28 19.90
CA ASN A 270 10.03 11.34 18.90
C ASN A 270 9.02 10.38 19.53
N SER A 271 7.75 10.63 19.26
CA SER A 271 6.65 9.79 19.74
C SER A 271 5.64 9.52 18.63
N THR A 272 4.88 8.42 18.77
CA THR A 272 3.77 8.07 17.91
C THR A 272 2.60 7.58 18.75
N ALA A 273 1.38 7.95 18.39
CA ALA A 273 0.16 7.50 19.05
C ALA A 273 -0.68 6.64 18.10
N VAL A 274 -1.21 5.56 18.65
CA VAL A 274 -2.01 4.53 17.95
C VAL A 274 -3.24 4.19 18.79
N LYS A 275 -4.37 3.89 18.15
CA LYS A 275 -5.54 3.33 18.81
C LYS A 275 -5.30 1.86 19.18
N ALA A 276 -5.72 1.48 20.37
CA ALA A 276 -5.76 0.08 20.76
C ALA A 276 -6.80 -0.69 19.92
N PRO A 277 -6.46 -1.92 19.47
CA PRO A 277 -7.39 -2.73 18.71
C PRO A 277 -8.52 -3.29 19.57
N GLY A 278 -9.68 -3.55 18.95
CA GLY A 278 -10.86 -4.11 19.60
C GLY A 278 -11.67 -3.08 20.40
N PHE A 279 -12.71 -3.58 21.08
CA PHE A 279 -13.65 -2.78 21.89
C PHE A 279 -13.91 -3.51 23.23
N GLY A 280 -14.24 -2.74 24.27
CA GLY A 280 -14.61 -3.30 25.58
C GLY A 280 -13.55 -4.25 26.15
N ASP A 281 -13.99 -5.41 26.66
CA ASP A 281 -13.10 -6.39 27.28
C ASP A 281 -12.10 -7.03 26.30
N ARG A 282 -12.44 -7.14 25.01
CA ARG A 282 -11.50 -7.59 23.99
C ARG A 282 -10.31 -6.63 23.85
N ARG A 283 -10.56 -5.32 23.88
CA ARG A 283 -9.48 -4.32 23.85
C ARG A 283 -8.56 -4.46 25.05
N LYS A 284 -9.12 -4.65 26.25
CA LYS A 284 -8.34 -4.90 27.48
C LYS A 284 -7.48 -6.16 27.35
N ALA A 285 -8.06 -7.23 26.83
CA ALA A 285 -7.36 -8.49 26.62
C ALA A 285 -6.21 -8.35 25.59
N MET A 286 -6.43 -7.63 24.48
CA MET A 286 -5.39 -7.38 23.47
C MET A 286 -4.29 -6.46 23.99
N LEU A 287 -4.62 -5.42 24.77
CA LEU A 287 -3.62 -4.60 25.45
C LEU A 287 -2.76 -5.44 26.39
N GLN A 288 -3.37 -6.37 27.14
CA GLN A 288 -2.64 -7.28 28.02
C GLN A 288 -1.73 -8.24 27.25
N ASP A 289 -2.17 -8.77 26.10
CA ASP A 289 -1.35 -9.63 25.24
C ASP A 289 -0.09 -8.86 24.75
N MET A 290 -0.26 -7.61 24.32
CA MET A 290 0.85 -6.74 23.90
C MET A 290 1.77 -6.37 25.09
N ALA A 291 1.20 -6.09 26.26
CA ALA A 291 1.98 -5.78 27.45
C ALA A 291 2.87 -6.96 27.87
N VAL A 292 2.32 -8.19 27.89
CA VAL A 292 3.11 -9.41 28.19
C VAL A 292 4.21 -9.61 27.13
N LEU A 293 3.89 -9.44 25.85
CA LEU A 293 4.86 -9.56 24.76
C LEU A 293 6.05 -8.60 24.89
N THR A 294 5.82 -7.42 25.43
CA THR A 294 6.81 -6.33 25.48
C THR A 294 7.40 -6.10 26.88
N GLY A 295 6.97 -6.88 27.86
CA GLY A 295 7.42 -6.75 29.25
C GLY A 295 6.91 -5.51 29.96
N GLY A 296 5.79 -4.94 29.50
CA GLY A 296 5.12 -3.80 30.11
C GLY A 296 3.88 -4.16 30.89
N GLN A 297 3.17 -3.15 31.37
CA GLN A 297 1.90 -3.29 32.08
C GLN A 297 0.84 -2.38 31.48
N VAL A 298 -0.41 -2.86 31.43
CA VAL A 298 -1.55 -2.03 31.04
C VAL A 298 -1.91 -1.07 32.17
N ILE A 299 -1.84 0.21 31.89
CA ILE A 299 -2.23 1.25 32.82
C ILE A 299 -3.75 1.43 32.76
N SER A 300 -4.41 1.19 33.88
CA SER A 300 -5.87 1.27 34.02
C SER A 300 -6.24 1.74 35.41
N GLU A 301 -7.19 2.65 35.51
CA GLU A 301 -7.74 3.10 36.80
C GLU A 301 -8.47 1.97 37.53
N GLU A 302 -8.99 0.96 36.80
CA GLU A 302 -9.66 -0.22 37.38
C GLU A 302 -8.70 -1.07 38.24
N VAL A 303 -7.40 -1.07 37.89
CA VAL A 303 -6.36 -1.76 38.68
C VAL A 303 -5.58 -0.79 39.58
N GLY A 304 -6.06 0.45 39.72
CA GLY A 304 -5.46 1.47 40.61
C GLY A 304 -4.25 2.20 40.02
N LEU A 305 -3.93 1.98 38.75
CA LEU A 305 -2.81 2.66 38.05
C LEU A 305 -3.31 3.89 37.34
N LYS A 306 -2.78 5.06 37.70
CA LYS A 306 -3.05 6.35 37.06
C LYS A 306 -1.91 6.74 36.13
N LEU A 307 -2.26 7.43 35.04
CA LEU A 307 -1.31 7.84 34.01
C LEU A 307 -0.20 8.77 34.57
N GLU A 308 -0.54 9.62 35.55
CA GLU A 308 0.42 10.54 36.21
C GLU A 308 1.51 9.81 37.03
N ASN A 309 1.25 8.55 37.42
CA ASN A 309 2.16 7.78 38.29
C ASN A 309 2.95 6.70 37.51
N VAL A 310 2.93 6.75 36.17
CA VAL A 310 3.62 5.77 35.33
C VAL A 310 5.12 5.98 35.41
N THR A 311 5.84 4.91 35.73
CA THR A 311 7.30 4.85 35.76
C THR A 311 7.82 4.05 34.56
N LEU A 312 9.11 4.15 34.23
CA LEU A 312 9.71 3.50 33.06
C LEU A 312 9.64 1.96 33.10
N ASP A 313 9.61 1.37 34.28
CA ASP A 313 9.49 -0.08 34.51
C ASP A 313 8.11 -0.65 34.18
N LEU A 314 7.08 0.21 34.11
CA LEU A 314 5.73 -0.18 33.69
C LEU A 314 5.55 -0.12 32.16
N LEU A 315 6.49 0.50 31.45
CA LEU A 315 6.45 0.63 30.01
C LEU A 315 6.95 -0.64 29.33
N GLY A 316 6.23 -1.09 28.31
CA GLY A 316 6.74 -2.12 27.41
C GLY A 316 7.93 -1.62 26.60
N ARG A 317 8.70 -2.56 26.03
CA ARG A 317 9.82 -2.27 25.14
C ARG A 317 9.81 -3.22 23.96
N ALA A 318 10.21 -2.73 22.80
CA ALA A 318 10.45 -3.54 21.62
C ALA A 318 11.69 -3.01 20.88
N LYS A 319 12.40 -3.91 20.23
CA LYS A 319 13.55 -3.55 19.41
C LYS A 319 13.15 -2.68 18.24
N ARG A 320 11.98 -2.97 17.62
CA ARG A 320 11.46 -2.20 16.50
C ARG A 320 9.94 -2.19 16.50
N ILE A 321 9.36 -1.05 16.12
CA ILE A 321 7.91 -0.91 15.92
C ILE A 321 7.70 -0.21 14.58
N ILE A 322 6.88 -0.83 13.71
CA ILE A 322 6.54 -0.32 12.39
C ILE A 322 5.05 0.00 12.40
N ILE A 323 4.72 1.25 12.14
CA ILE A 323 3.33 1.74 12.15
C ILE A 323 3.01 2.34 10.80
N THR A 324 2.10 1.71 10.08
CA THR A 324 1.53 2.22 8.83
C THR A 324 0.27 3.02 9.11
N LYS A 325 -0.43 3.43 8.07
CA LYS A 325 -1.75 4.06 8.20
C LYS A 325 -2.81 3.13 8.81
N GLU A 326 -2.70 1.82 8.57
CA GLU A 326 -3.73 0.83 8.92
C GLU A 326 -3.28 -0.17 9.99
N THR A 327 -1.98 -0.41 10.12
CA THR A 327 -1.45 -1.48 10.97
C THR A 327 -0.30 -1.02 11.87
N THR A 328 -0.11 -1.72 12.98
CA THR A 328 1.05 -1.61 13.87
C THR A 328 1.68 -2.98 14.06
N THR A 329 2.98 -3.10 13.79
CA THR A 329 3.78 -4.32 13.97
C THR A 329 4.81 -4.09 15.06
N ILE A 330 4.78 -4.92 16.09
CA ILE A 330 5.78 -4.98 17.17
C ILE A 330 6.74 -6.12 16.83
N VAL A 331 8.03 -5.83 16.71
CA VAL A 331 9.09 -6.80 16.38
C VAL A 331 10.06 -6.88 17.55
N ASP A 332 10.35 -8.09 17.98
CA ASP A 332 11.30 -8.40 19.06
C ASP A 332 10.93 -7.67 20.36
N GLY A 333 9.76 -8.02 20.91
CA GLY A 333 9.28 -7.52 22.21
C GLY A 333 10.17 -8.01 23.35
N ALA A 334 10.41 -7.16 24.35
CA ALA A 334 11.30 -7.44 25.48
C ALA A 334 10.64 -8.22 26.62
N GLY A 335 9.46 -8.84 26.39
CA GLY A 335 8.76 -9.65 27.37
C GLY A 335 9.48 -10.95 27.74
N ASP A 336 9.21 -11.48 28.92
CA ASP A 336 9.75 -12.79 29.32
C ASP A 336 9.07 -13.90 28.50
N LYS A 337 9.89 -14.77 27.89
CA LYS A 337 9.41 -15.86 27.03
C LYS A 337 8.50 -16.86 27.77
N ASN A 338 8.67 -17.05 29.08
CA ASN A 338 7.82 -17.94 29.86
C ASN A 338 6.47 -17.29 30.14
N GLU A 339 6.43 -15.97 30.36
CA GLU A 339 5.18 -15.22 30.51
C GLU A 339 4.37 -15.22 29.23
N VAL A 340 5.02 -15.01 28.06
CA VAL A 340 4.38 -15.11 26.74
C VAL A 340 3.82 -16.52 26.52
N LYS A 341 4.58 -17.59 26.80
CA LYS A 341 4.10 -18.98 26.72
C LYS A 341 2.94 -19.25 27.69
N GLY A 342 3.01 -18.72 28.91
CA GLY A 342 1.93 -18.80 29.89
C GLY A 342 0.65 -18.15 29.36
N ARG A 343 0.77 -16.95 28.73
CA ARG A 343 -0.36 -16.25 28.12
C ARG A 343 -0.96 -17.02 26.96
N ILE A 344 -0.13 -17.61 26.09
CA ILE A 344 -0.57 -18.50 25.00
C ILE A 344 -1.34 -19.70 25.55
N SER A 345 -0.84 -20.33 26.61
CA SER A 345 -1.52 -21.47 27.25
C SER A 345 -2.86 -21.06 27.88
N GLN A 346 -2.95 -19.88 28.47
CA GLN A 346 -4.19 -19.34 29.01
C GLN A 346 -5.23 -19.16 27.89
N ILE A 347 -4.87 -18.53 26.77
CA ILE A 347 -5.78 -18.34 25.63
C ILE A 347 -6.26 -19.68 25.06
N LYS A 348 -5.39 -20.69 24.97
CA LYS A 348 -5.78 -22.05 24.56
C LYS A 348 -6.82 -22.66 25.50
N THR A 349 -6.64 -22.50 26.80
CA THR A 349 -7.61 -22.97 27.79
C THR A 349 -8.95 -22.21 27.67
N GLU A 350 -8.92 -20.90 27.38
CA GLU A 350 -10.13 -20.12 27.13
C GLU A 350 -10.88 -20.60 25.87
N ILE A 351 -10.14 -20.98 24.80
CA ILE A 351 -10.70 -21.58 23.58
C ILE A 351 -11.41 -22.90 23.86
N ASP A 352 -10.77 -23.75 24.66
CA ASP A 352 -11.33 -25.08 25.01
C ASP A 352 -12.57 -24.99 25.89
N ASN A 353 -12.68 -23.94 26.70
CA ASN A 353 -13.76 -23.76 27.69
C ASN A 353 -14.93 -22.87 27.17
N THR A 354 -14.83 -22.25 26.03
CA THR A 354 -15.91 -21.40 25.49
C THR A 354 -16.95 -22.21 24.73
N ASP A 355 -18.23 -21.99 25.06
CA ASP A 355 -19.37 -22.58 24.35
C ASP A 355 -19.83 -21.72 23.15
N SER A 356 -19.29 -20.50 23.00
CA SER A 356 -19.63 -19.56 21.93
C SER A 356 -18.68 -19.75 20.75
N ASP A 357 -19.20 -20.12 19.59
CA ASP A 357 -18.40 -20.25 18.35
C ASP A 357 -17.77 -18.93 17.94
N TRP A 358 -18.48 -17.80 18.15
CA TRP A 358 -17.95 -16.49 17.86
C TRP A 358 -16.78 -16.11 18.80
N ASP A 359 -16.90 -16.36 20.11
CA ASP A 359 -15.81 -16.11 21.06
C ASP A 359 -14.62 -17.02 20.77
N ARG A 360 -14.88 -18.28 20.42
CA ARG A 360 -13.83 -19.24 20.01
C ARG A 360 -13.04 -18.73 18.81
N GLU A 361 -13.72 -18.23 17.77
CA GLU A 361 -13.05 -17.63 16.60
C GLU A 361 -12.18 -16.44 17.01
N LYS A 362 -12.67 -15.57 17.86
CA LYS A 362 -11.92 -14.37 18.29
C LYS A 362 -10.75 -14.68 19.23
N LEU A 363 -10.87 -15.72 20.02
CA LEU A 363 -9.74 -16.24 20.83
C LEU A 363 -8.69 -16.91 19.93
N GLN A 364 -9.10 -17.63 18.89
CA GLN A 364 -8.18 -18.20 17.89
C GLN A 364 -7.41 -17.12 17.13
N GLU A 365 -8.07 -16.03 16.71
CA GLU A 365 -7.39 -14.86 16.11
C GLU A 365 -6.33 -14.28 17.07
N ARG A 366 -6.64 -14.11 18.34
CA ARG A 366 -5.68 -13.61 19.35
C ARG A 366 -4.51 -14.57 19.53
N LEU A 367 -4.81 -15.87 19.60
CA LEU A 367 -3.79 -16.91 19.71
C LEU A 367 -2.83 -16.89 18.51
N ALA A 368 -3.37 -16.82 17.29
CA ALA A 368 -2.58 -16.77 16.07
C ALA A 368 -1.64 -15.54 16.05
N LYS A 369 -2.15 -14.37 16.43
CA LYS A 369 -1.35 -13.14 16.51
C LYS A 369 -0.22 -13.21 17.55
N LEU A 370 -0.45 -13.81 18.70
CA LEU A 370 0.54 -13.88 19.77
C LEU A 370 1.54 -15.05 19.57
N ALA A 371 1.08 -16.19 19.06
CA ALA A 371 1.88 -17.39 18.91
C ALA A 371 2.65 -17.46 17.59
N GLY A 372 2.21 -16.77 16.56
CA GLY A 372 2.80 -16.81 15.22
C GLY A 372 4.19 -16.17 15.14
N GLY A 373 4.47 -15.18 15.98
CA GLY A 373 5.73 -14.43 15.94
C GLY A 373 5.87 -13.59 14.67
N VAL A 374 7.10 -13.16 14.41
CA VAL A 374 7.47 -12.38 13.23
C VAL A 374 8.65 -13.03 12.51
N ALA A 375 8.50 -13.27 11.21
CA ALA A 375 9.62 -13.59 10.33
C ALA A 375 10.24 -12.27 9.83
N VAL A 376 11.54 -12.11 10.03
CA VAL A 376 12.31 -10.93 9.62
C VAL A 376 13.22 -11.32 8.47
N ILE A 377 12.91 -10.81 7.27
CA ILE A 377 13.77 -10.98 6.09
C ILE A 377 14.78 -9.85 6.10
N LYS A 378 16.05 -10.17 6.37
CA LYS A 378 17.17 -9.22 6.36
C LYS A 378 17.78 -9.17 4.98
N VAL A 379 17.85 -7.97 4.42
CA VAL A 379 18.32 -7.74 3.05
C VAL A 379 19.60 -6.93 3.07
N GLY A 380 20.63 -7.44 2.41
CA GLY A 380 21.89 -6.74 2.23
C GLY A 380 22.27 -6.60 0.76
N ALA A 381 22.95 -5.51 0.43
CA ALA A 381 23.44 -5.22 -0.91
C ALA A 381 24.76 -4.44 -0.89
N ALA A 382 25.42 -4.32 -2.05
CA ALA A 382 26.69 -3.61 -2.16
C ALA A 382 26.55 -2.08 -2.13
N THR A 383 25.40 -1.56 -2.55
CA THR A 383 25.11 -0.12 -2.60
C THR A 383 23.76 0.17 -1.98
N GLU A 384 23.59 1.39 -1.45
CA GLU A 384 22.32 1.84 -0.86
C GLU A 384 21.18 1.84 -1.90
N VAL A 385 21.45 2.16 -3.16
CA VAL A 385 20.47 2.14 -4.25
C VAL A 385 19.96 0.71 -4.50
N GLU A 386 20.89 -0.26 -4.59
CA GLU A 386 20.54 -1.67 -4.76
C GLU A 386 19.78 -2.22 -3.53
N LEU A 387 20.19 -1.81 -2.33
CA LEU A 387 19.56 -2.22 -1.09
C LEU A 387 18.07 -1.79 -1.04
N LYS A 388 17.80 -0.53 -1.35
CA LYS A 388 16.44 0.01 -1.39
C LYS A 388 15.58 -0.68 -2.45
N GLU A 389 16.11 -0.90 -3.65
CA GLU A 389 15.42 -1.61 -4.72
C GLU A 389 15.06 -3.04 -4.31
N LYS A 390 16.02 -3.80 -3.78
CA LYS A 390 15.78 -5.18 -3.32
C LYS A 390 14.77 -5.24 -2.19
N LYS A 391 14.85 -4.32 -1.23
CA LYS A 391 13.92 -4.23 -0.10
C LYS A 391 12.50 -4.01 -0.60
N HIS A 392 12.24 -2.99 -1.44
CA HIS A 392 10.91 -2.72 -1.99
C HIS A 392 10.35 -3.93 -2.74
N ARG A 393 11.15 -4.56 -3.59
CA ARG A 393 10.76 -5.75 -4.35
C ARG A 393 10.37 -6.94 -3.46
N ILE A 394 11.07 -7.15 -2.34
CA ILE A 394 10.74 -8.19 -1.37
C ILE A 394 9.44 -7.85 -0.63
N GLU A 395 9.24 -6.59 -0.27
CA GLU A 395 8.03 -6.12 0.40
C GLU A 395 6.78 -6.27 -0.48
N ASP A 396 6.89 -5.92 -1.76
CA ASP A 396 5.81 -6.11 -2.74
C ASP A 396 5.49 -7.61 -2.89
N ALA A 397 6.52 -8.45 -2.95
CA ALA A 397 6.34 -9.90 -3.05
C ALA A 397 5.69 -10.51 -1.77
N VAL A 398 6.01 -10.01 -0.58
CA VAL A 398 5.33 -10.40 0.66
C VAL A 398 3.87 -9.98 0.61
N SER A 399 3.57 -8.76 0.16
CA SER A 399 2.21 -8.23 0.04
C SER A 399 1.38 -9.00 -0.99
N ALA A 400 1.95 -9.26 -2.18
CA ALA A 400 1.33 -10.07 -3.22
C ALA A 400 1.02 -11.49 -2.72
N THR A 401 1.94 -12.08 -1.96
CA THR A 401 1.75 -13.43 -1.40
C THR A 401 0.61 -13.45 -0.37
N ARG A 402 0.50 -12.45 0.50
CA ARG A 402 -0.64 -12.31 1.41
C ARG A 402 -1.96 -12.15 0.64
N ALA A 403 -1.97 -11.32 -0.39
CA ALA A 403 -3.14 -11.15 -1.25
C ALA A 403 -3.57 -12.47 -1.93
N ALA A 404 -2.60 -13.32 -2.30
CA ALA A 404 -2.87 -14.64 -2.85
C ALA A 404 -3.44 -15.62 -1.81
N ILE A 405 -2.97 -15.58 -0.57
CA ILE A 405 -3.51 -16.39 0.52
C ILE A 405 -4.96 -15.99 0.84
N GLU A 406 -5.29 -14.69 0.74
CA GLU A 406 -6.63 -14.17 1.07
C GLU A 406 -7.69 -14.50 0.03
N GLU A 407 -7.40 -14.35 -1.26
CA GLU A 407 -8.40 -14.48 -2.35
C GLU A 407 -8.03 -15.52 -3.42
N GLY A 408 -6.95 -16.27 -3.20
CA GLY A 408 -6.47 -17.23 -4.18
C GLY A 408 -5.70 -16.62 -5.33
N VAL A 409 -5.39 -17.44 -6.34
CA VAL A 409 -4.60 -17.08 -7.51
C VAL A 409 -5.35 -17.37 -8.81
N VAL A 410 -5.03 -16.59 -9.83
CA VAL A 410 -5.53 -16.75 -11.21
C VAL A 410 -4.37 -16.94 -12.18
N ALA A 411 -4.66 -17.31 -13.42
CA ALA A 411 -3.65 -17.34 -14.47
C ALA A 411 -3.05 -15.96 -14.70
N GLY A 412 -1.73 -15.85 -14.63
CA GLY A 412 -0.99 -14.59 -14.66
C GLY A 412 -0.86 -13.96 -16.05
N GLY A 413 0.00 -12.95 -16.13
CA GLY A 413 0.32 -12.28 -17.39
C GLY A 413 -0.86 -11.59 -18.06
N GLY A 414 -1.87 -11.16 -17.31
CA GLY A 414 -3.10 -10.57 -17.83
C GLY A 414 -4.08 -11.57 -18.45
N THR A 415 -3.77 -12.87 -18.45
CA THR A 415 -4.60 -13.93 -19.08
C THR A 415 -5.97 -14.02 -18.42
N ALA A 416 -6.08 -13.93 -17.08
CA ALA A 416 -7.36 -13.98 -16.38
C ALA A 416 -8.29 -12.82 -16.78
N LEU A 417 -7.77 -11.62 -17.02
CA LEU A 417 -8.54 -10.50 -17.55
C LEU A 417 -9.03 -10.75 -18.97
N VAL A 418 -8.18 -11.30 -19.84
CA VAL A 418 -8.56 -11.69 -21.22
C VAL A 418 -9.68 -12.73 -21.18
N ARG A 419 -9.62 -13.74 -20.30
CA ARG A 419 -10.69 -14.73 -20.12
C ARG A 419 -11.99 -14.11 -19.61
N SER A 420 -11.91 -13.10 -18.77
CA SER A 420 -13.08 -12.41 -18.22
C SER A 420 -13.85 -11.59 -19.26
N ARG A 421 -13.30 -11.35 -20.46
CA ARG A 421 -14.00 -10.66 -21.56
C ARG A 421 -15.32 -11.34 -21.94
N GLU A 422 -15.41 -12.68 -21.84
CA GLU A 422 -16.64 -13.41 -22.13
C GLU A 422 -17.78 -13.01 -21.17
N SER A 423 -17.50 -12.76 -19.90
CA SER A 423 -18.50 -12.28 -18.94
C SER A 423 -19.03 -10.89 -19.31
N VAL A 424 -18.16 -10.01 -19.80
CA VAL A 424 -18.55 -8.66 -20.26
C VAL A 424 -19.42 -8.74 -21.51
N LEU A 425 -19.14 -9.66 -22.46
CA LEU A 425 -20.00 -9.86 -23.63
C LEU A 425 -21.43 -10.26 -23.25
N LYS A 426 -21.59 -11.04 -22.16
CA LYS A 426 -22.93 -11.40 -21.65
C LYS A 426 -23.66 -10.16 -21.12
N VAL A 427 -22.95 -9.27 -20.42
CA VAL A 427 -23.49 -7.98 -19.92
C VAL A 427 -23.89 -7.08 -21.09
N ILE A 428 -23.02 -6.91 -22.09
CA ILE A 428 -23.27 -6.06 -23.27
C ILE A 428 -24.58 -6.47 -23.98
N LYS A 429 -24.85 -7.78 -24.11
CA LYS A 429 -26.09 -8.28 -24.74
C LYS A 429 -27.38 -7.86 -24.00
N GLY A 430 -27.29 -7.53 -22.71
CA GLY A 430 -28.41 -7.08 -21.89
C GLY A 430 -28.50 -5.55 -21.75
N LEU A 431 -27.62 -4.80 -22.41
CA LEU A 431 -27.56 -3.34 -22.35
C LEU A 431 -27.88 -2.71 -23.72
N GLU A 432 -28.33 -1.46 -23.71
CA GLU A 432 -28.64 -0.70 -24.92
C GLU A 432 -27.89 0.65 -24.93
N GLY A 433 -27.71 1.23 -26.13
CA GLY A 433 -27.16 2.56 -26.35
C GLY A 433 -25.79 2.77 -25.67
N ASP A 434 -25.65 3.89 -25.00
CA ASP A 434 -24.38 4.32 -24.42
C ASP A 434 -23.96 3.47 -23.19
N GLU A 435 -24.89 2.79 -22.51
CA GLU A 435 -24.50 1.83 -21.47
C GLU A 435 -23.78 0.60 -22.07
N ALA A 436 -24.28 0.07 -23.19
CA ALA A 436 -23.59 -0.99 -23.92
C ALA A 436 -22.20 -0.53 -24.42
N THR A 437 -22.09 0.72 -24.88
CA THR A 437 -20.83 1.33 -25.29
C THR A 437 -19.84 1.47 -24.14
N GLY A 438 -20.32 1.85 -22.93
CA GLY A 438 -19.49 1.90 -21.72
C GLY A 438 -18.97 0.54 -21.32
N ALA A 439 -19.82 -0.50 -21.33
CA ALA A 439 -19.40 -1.87 -21.09
C ALA A 439 -18.40 -2.38 -22.15
N ARG A 440 -18.55 -1.95 -23.42
CA ARG A 440 -17.60 -2.27 -24.49
C ARG A 440 -16.23 -1.65 -24.24
N SER A 441 -16.16 -0.44 -23.70
CA SER A 441 -14.89 0.19 -23.33
C SER A 441 -14.11 -0.65 -22.32
N VAL A 442 -14.79 -1.24 -21.33
CA VAL A 442 -14.15 -2.20 -20.40
C VAL A 442 -13.67 -3.44 -21.14
N TYR A 443 -14.53 -4.06 -21.94
CA TYR A 443 -14.18 -5.24 -22.75
C TYR A 443 -12.88 -5.04 -23.55
N ASP A 444 -12.74 -3.90 -24.22
CA ASP A 444 -11.57 -3.60 -25.05
C ASP A 444 -10.32 -3.32 -24.19
N SER A 445 -10.50 -2.75 -22.99
CA SER A 445 -9.41 -2.43 -22.06
C SER A 445 -8.82 -3.64 -21.35
N LEU A 446 -9.57 -4.73 -21.18
CA LEU A 446 -9.10 -5.93 -20.47
C LEU A 446 -7.90 -6.62 -21.13
N THR A 447 -7.61 -6.32 -22.39
CA THR A 447 -6.45 -6.85 -23.11
C THR A 447 -5.18 -6.04 -22.89
N ALA A 448 -5.29 -4.81 -22.38
CA ALA A 448 -4.18 -3.86 -22.30
C ALA A 448 -2.99 -4.36 -21.46
N PRO A 449 -3.17 -5.00 -20.28
CA PRO A 449 -2.04 -5.54 -19.52
C PRO A 449 -1.29 -6.65 -20.26
N ALA A 450 -2.02 -7.64 -20.80
CA ALA A 450 -1.40 -8.75 -21.56
C ALA A 450 -0.65 -8.23 -22.81
N ARG A 451 -1.21 -7.23 -23.49
CA ARG A 451 -0.59 -6.56 -24.63
C ARG A 451 0.70 -5.86 -24.21
N ALA A 452 0.68 -5.06 -23.14
CA ALA A 452 1.86 -4.34 -22.67
C ALA A 452 2.99 -5.29 -22.23
N ILE A 453 2.66 -6.42 -21.59
CA ILE A 453 3.64 -7.46 -21.22
C ILE A 453 4.29 -8.05 -22.48
N ALA A 454 3.52 -8.34 -23.52
CA ALA A 454 4.04 -8.87 -24.77
C ALA A 454 4.90 -7.84 -25.52
N ASP A 455 4.45 -6.58 -25.61
CA ASP A 455 5.20 -5.48 -26.21
C ASP A 455 6.55 -5.26 -25.51
N ASN A 456 6.58 -5.26 -24.16
CA ASN A 456 7.80 -5.16 -23.37
C ASN A 456 8.74 -6.38 -23.57
N ALA A 457 8.17 -7.54 -23.90
CA ALA A 457 8.95 -8.72 -24.24
C ALA A 457 9.50 -8.73 -25.68
N GLY A 458 9.20 -7.70 -26.48
CA GLY A 458 9.63 -7.58 -27.87
C GLY A 458 8.78 -8.39 -28.85
N LEU A 459 7.56 -8.72 -28.44
CA LEU A 459 6.57 -9.44 -29.27
C LEU A 459 5.50 -8.46 -29.78
N GLU A 460 4.78 -8.84 -30.83
CA GLU A 460 3.61 -8.09 -31.28
C GLU A 460 2.43 -8.31 -30.33
N GLY A 461 2.17 -7.35 -29.44
CA GLY A 461 1.17 -7.51 -28.38
C GLY A 461 -0.24 -7.81 -28.86
N ALA A 462 -0.65 -7.24 -30.02
CA ALA A 462 -1.96 -7.55 -30.61
C ALA A 462 -2.07 -9.02 -31.04
N VAL A 463 -1.01 -9.57 -31.62
CA VAL A 463 -0.96 -10.99 -32.05
C VAL A 463 -0.93 -11.89 -30.82
N ALA A 464 -0.15 -11.52 -29.82
CA ALA A 464 -0.06 -12.28 -28.56
C ALA A 464 -1.43 -12.36 -27.87
N VAL A 465 -2.15 -11.27 -27.75
CA VAL A 465 -3.52 -11.24 -27.20
C VAL A 465 -4.46 -12.14 -28.00
N GLN A 466 -4.44 -12.07 -29.34
CA GLN A 466 -5.28 -12.91 -30.19
C GLN A 466 -5.02 -14.41 -29.96
N GLN A 467 -3.76 -14.81 -29.79
CA GLN A 467 -3.40 -16.20 -29.48
C GLN A 467 -3.88 -16.62 -28.09
N VAL A 468 -3.74 -15.73 -27.08
CA VAL A 468 -4.29 -15.98 -25.76
C VAL A 468 -5.80 -16.12 -25.82
N GLU A 469 -6.53 -15.29 -26.57
CA GLU A 469 -7.99 -15.38 -26.73
C GLU A 469 -8.44 -16.70 -27.40
N ALA A 470 -7.68 -17.15 -28.40
CA ALA A 470 -7.97 -18.40 -29.09
C ALA A 470 -7.71 -19.65 -28.20
N ALA A 471 -6.82 -19.55 -27.23
CA ALA A 471 -6.52 -20.62 -26.30
C ALA A 471 -7.63 -20.75 -25.23
N LYS A 472 -7.66 -21.88 -24.50
CA LYS A 472 -8.67 -22.18 -23.48
C LYS A 472 -8.05 -22.32 -22.09
N GLY A 473 -8.89 -22.14 -21.08
CA GLY A 473 -8.50 -22.33 -19.67
C GLY A 473 -7.37 -21.40 -19.25
N SER A 474 -6.37 -21.93 -18.57
CA SER A 474 -5.19 -21.22 -18.05
C SER A 474 -4.04 -21.06 -19.06
N VAL A 475 -4.24 -21.47 -20.33
CA VAL A 475 -3.19 -21.32 -21.35
C VAL A 475 -3.02 -19.86 -21.73
N GLY A 476 -1.81 -19.34 -21.62
CA GLY A 476 -1.45 -17.95 -21.92
C GLY A 476 0.03 -17.82 -22.31
N LEU A 477 0.48 -16.59 -22.53
CA LEU A 477 1.84 -16.28 -22.94
C LEU A 477 2.80 -16.31 -21.73
N ASN A 478 3.81 -17.16 -21.76
CA ASN A 478 5.00 -17.00 -20.95
C ASN A 478 5.92 -15.96 -21.61
N ALA A 479 5.84 -14.72 -21.19
CA ALA A 479 6.58 -13.62 -21.81
C ALA A 479 8.11 -13.70 -21.59
N ALA A 480 8.57 -14.51 -20.64
CA ALA A 480 10.01 -14.76 -20.45
C ALA A 480 10.60 -15.60 -21.59
N THR A 481 9.86 -16.66 -22.03
CA THR A 481 10.30 -17.59 -23.07
C THR A 481 9.70 -17.32 -24.45
N GLY A 482 8.54 -16.64 -24.51
CA GLY A 482 7.76 -16.43 -25.73
C GLY A 482 6.83 -17.60 -26.08
N GLU A 483 6.70 -18.60 -25.22
CA GLU A 483 5.88 -19.81 -25.45
C GLU A 483 4.48 -19.65 -24.86
N TYR A 484 3.50 -20.37 -25.45
CA TYR A 484 2.13 -20.45 -24.93
C TYR A 484 1.96 -21.75 -24.16
N VAL A 485 1.80 -21.61 -22.83
CA VAL A 485 1.76 -22.74 -21.89
C VAL A 485 0.57 -22.64 -20.94
N ASP A 486 0.26 -23.72 -20.23
CA ASP A 486 -0.65 -23.65 -19.08
C ASP A 486 0.04 -22.88 -17.94
N LEU A 487 -0.34 -21.62 -17.77
CA LEU A 487 0.33 -20.69 -16.86
C LEU A 487 0.24 -21.14 -15.40
N VAL A 488 -0.90 -21.74 -15.01
CA VAL A 488 -1.07 -22.24 -13.64
C VAL A 488 -0.10 -23.38 -13.34
N LYS A 489 0.03 -24.33 -14.28
CA LYS A 489 1.01 -25.41 -14.12
C LYS A 489 2.46 -24.94 -14.21
N ALA A 490 2.70 -23.87 -14.96
CA ALA A 490 4.03 -23.27 -15.08
C ALA A 490 4.39 -22.36 -13.89
N GLY A 491 3.50 -22.21 -12.90
CA GLY A 491 3.70 -21.31 -11.76
C GLY A 491 3.62 -19.82 -12.11
N ILE A 492 3.08 -19.47 -13.29
CA ILE A 492 2.88 -18.07 -13.73
C ILE A 492 1.47 -17.67 -13.33
N ILE A 493 1.35 -17.21 -12.09
CA ILE A 493 0.07 -16.93 -11.42
C ILE A 493 0.09 -15.55 -10.78
N ASP A 494 -1.05 -14.88 -10.81
CA ASP A 494 -1.25 -13.58 -10.17
C ASP A 494 -2.26 -13.72 -9.01
N PRO A 495 -2.11 -12.98 -7.89
CA PRO A 495 -3.12 -12.95 -6.85
C PRO A 495 -4.44 -12.40 -7.38
N ALA A 496 -5.55 -13.09 -7.10
CA ALA A 496 -6.88 -12.66 -7.55
C ALA A 496 -7.24 -11.29 -6.98
N LYS A 497 -6.91 -11.02 -5.71
CA LYS A 497 -7.10 -9.73 -5.03
C LYS A 497 -6.38 -8.60 -5.75
N VAL A 498 -5.12 -8.80 -6.16
CA VAL A 498 -4.31 -7.80 -6.89
C VAL A 498 -4.98 -7.45 -8.22
N THR A 499 -5.31 -8.47 -9.02
CA THR A 499 -5.95 -8.28 -10.34
C THR A 499 -7.31 -7.60 -10.21
N ARG A 500 -8.11 -7.98 -9.22
CA ARG A 500 -9.42 -7.41 -8.93
C ARG A 500 -9.31 -5.94 -8.47
N ALA A 501 -8.44 -5.66 -7.51
CA ALA A 501 -8.22 -4.30 -6.99
C ALA A 501 -7.72 -3.35 -8.09
N ALA A 502 -6.76 -3.81 -8.90
CA ALA A 502 -6.25 -3.05 -10.05
C ALA A 502 -7.38 -2.65 -11.02
N LEU A 503 -8.26 -3.60 -11.36
CA LEU A 503 -9.40 -3.34 -12.25
C LEU A 503 -10.40 -2.36 -11.63
N GLN A 504 -10.78 -2.56 -10.36
CA GLN A 504 -11.79 -1.73 -9.68
C GLN A 504 -11.31 -0.29 -9.52
N ASN A 505 -10.06 -0.09 -9.10
CA ASN A 505 -9.48 1.24 -8.92
C ASN A 505 -9.30 1.96 -10.26
N ALA A 506 -8.83 1.24 -11.29
CA ALA A 506 -8.72 1.78 -12.64
C ALA A 506 -10.07 2.24 -13.19
N ALA A 507 -11.11 1.42 -13.05
CA ALA A 507 -12.45 1.71 -13.54
C ALA A 507 -13.12 2.85 -12.76
N SER A 508 -12.92 2.92 -11.45
CA SER A 508 -13.44 3.99 -10.60
C SER A 508 -12.96 5.37 -11.09
N ILE A 509 -11.67 5.52 -11.28
CA ILE A 509 -11.07 6.78 -11.75
C ILE A 509 -11.42 7.04 -13.23
N ALA A 510 -11.33 6.04 -14.11
CA ALA A 510 -11.71 6.20 -15.50
C ALA A 510 -13.17 6.65 -15.66
N ALA A 511 -14.09 6.05 -14.90
CA ALA A 511 -15.50 6.43 -14.89
C ALA A 511 -15.75 7.88 -14.41
N LEU A 512 -14.92 8.39 -13.49
CA LEU A 512 -14.96 9.80 -13.09
C LEU A 512 -14.38 10.71 -14.18
N VAL A 513 -13.22 10.37 -14.72
CA VAL A 513 -12.51 11.16 -15.74
C VAL A 513 -13.38 11.40 -16.98
N ILE A 514 -14.11 10.40 -17.46
CA ILE A 514 -14.98 10.55 -18.65
C ILE A 514 -16.19 11.46 -18.40
N THR A 515 -16.56 11.73 -17.13
CA THR A 515 -17.68 12.62 -16.77
C THR A 515 -17.24 14.08 -16.57
N ILE A 516 -15.94 14.39 -16.68
CA ILE A 516 -15.43 15.73 -16.45
C ILE A 516 -15.73 16.63 -17.66
N GLU A 517 -16.24 17.82 -17.37
CA GLU A 517 -16.57 18.84 -18.37
C GLU A 517 -15.78 20.14 -18.18
N CYS A 518 -15.27 20.39 -16.96
CA CYS A 518 -14.54 21.60 -16.63
C CYS A 518 -13.36 21.30 -15.72
N LEU A 519 -12.23 21.94 -15.99
CA LEU A 519 -11.04 21.94 -15.14
C LEU A 519 -10.80 23.34 -14.58
N VAL A 520 -10.44 23.40 -13.29
CA VAL A 520 -10.19 24.66 -12.57
C VAL A 520 -8.79 24.57 -11.95
N ALA A 521 -7.84 25.32 -12.51
CA ALA A 521 -6.46 25.39 -12.01
C ALA A 521 -6.13 26.76 -11.42
N ASP A 522 -5.14 26.81 -10.55
CA ASP A 522 -4.55 28.08 -10.12
C ASP A 522 -3.79 28.75 -11.27
N LYS A 523 -3.96 30.06 -11.40
CA LYS A 523 -3.16 30.82 -12.36
C LYS A 523 -1.71 30.83 -11.87
N PRO A 524 -0.73 30.41 -12.69
CA PRO A 524 0.68 30.52 -12.34
C PRO A 524 1.03 31.95 -11.97
N GLU A 525 1.68 32.15 -10.83
CA GLU A 525 2.24 33.46 -10.53
C GLU A 525 3.32 33.78 -11.55
N LYS A 526 3.22 34.96 -12.19
CA LYS A 526 4.34 35.45 -13.00
C LYS A 526 5.56 35.50 -12.08
N PRO A 527 6.73 34.99 -12.50
CA PRO A 527 7.95 35.18 -11.71
C PRO A 527 8.05 36.68 -11.41
N GLY A 528 7.98 37.02 -10.11
CA GLY A 528 7.92 38.39 -9.64
C GLY A 528 9.08 39.17 -10.24
N ALA A 529 8.77 40.27 -10.92
CA ALA A 529 9.76 41.29 -11.22
C ALA A 529 10.45 41.59 -9.89
N ALA A 530 11.77 41.36 -9.82
CA ALA A 530 12.58 41.70 -8.67
C ALA A 530 12.15 43.11 -8.21
N PRO A 531 11.92 43.35 -6.92
CA PRO A 531 11.54 44.65 -6.45
C PRO A 531 12.59 45.64 -6.98
N ALA A 532 12.17 46.55 -7.84
CA ALA A 532 13.00 47.62 -8.35
C ALA A 532 13.60 48.31 -7.13
N GLY A 533 14.93 48.24 -6.99
CA GLY A 533 15.67 48.79 -5.90
C GLY A 533 15.26 50.24 -5.71
N GLY A 534 14.49 50.46 -4.67
CA GLY A 534 14.02 51.78 -4.27
C GLY A 534 15.16 52.60 -3.68
N GLY A 535 15.43 53.65 -4.39
CA GLY A 535 15.79 54.93 -3.88
C GLY A 535 17.06 55.05 -3.02
N GLY A 536 18.09 55.60 -3.64
CA GLY A 536 19.23 56.13 -2.94
C GLY A 536 18.82 57.09 -1.84
N MET A 537 19.40 56.91 -0.68
CA MET A 537 19.44 57.96 0.36
C MET A 537 20.26 59.15 -0.15
N PRO A 538 19.75 60.39 -0.04
CA PRO A 538 20.58 61.57 -0.26
C PRO A 538 21.55 61.68 0.89
N GLY A 539 22.83 61.75 0.59
CA GLY A 539 23.89 62.08 1.51
C GLY A 539 23.67 63.48 2.10
N GLY A 540 23.52 63.54 3.42
CA GLY A 540 23.62 64.74 4.21
C GLY A 540 24.96 64.75 4.92
N GLY A 541 25.94 65.46 4.34
CA GLY A 541 27.16 65.87 4.99
C GLY A 541 26.88 67.01 5.93
N MET A 542 27.50 66.92 7.13
CA MET A 542 27.90 68.01 8.00
C MET A 542 28.97 67.39 8.91
N GLY A 543 30.16 67.82 8.93
CA GLY A 543 30.91 69.00 9.06
C GLY A 543 31.09 69.42 10.53
N MET A 544 32.28 69.12 11.01
CA MET A 544 33.03 69.82 12.08
C MET A 544 32.27 70.33 13.35
N MET A 545 32.56 69.81 14.47
CA MET A 545 33.51 70.31 15.47
C MET A 545 33.66 69.31 16.59
#